data_93f2e2bcb00969180ba40219ce116a6a
#
_entry.id   93f2e2bcb00969180ba40219ce116a6a
#
_cell.length_a   1.000
_cell.length_b   1.000
_cell.length_c   1.000
_cell.angle_alpha   90.00
_cell.angle_beta   90.00
_cell.angle_gamma   90.00
#
_symmetry.space_group_name_H-M   'P 1'
#
loop_
_entity.id
_entity.type
_entity.pdbx_description
1 polymer ?
#
loop_
_entity_poly.entity_id
_entity_poly.type
_entity_poly.pdbx_seq_one_letter_code
_entity_poly.pdbx_strand_id
1 'polypeptide(L)'
;IEGAIQAEGYTKSPGFVAGKTVTIADFYMCDHEVTQKEFAQYYEGYEDRINQNEKAIGDNYPAYDVNWFDALIYCNNRSIAEGRTPCYTISGSKNPKDWGKIPKSTTWKSWDDWVNAECDFSANGYRLPTHREWEYAARGGNGLKGYQFQYAGSDNLDEVAVWNTDVVAEVCTKKPNGLGIYDLCGNLEEWTFQRFGDYVLYAGGYYFYNQPDAFALSWPYTGCFAMSHAFRNTQLGFRLVCTAD
;
A
#
# COMPACT_ATOMS: atom_id res chain seq x y z
N ILE A 1 11.26 0.28 17.14
CA ILE A 1 11.86 1.32 16.29
C ILE A 1 11.26 2.65 16.68
N GLU A 2 12.05 3.60 17.14
CA GLU A 2 11.59 4.96 17.38
C GLU A 2 11.25 5.61 16.05
N GLY A 3 10.02 6.09 15.94
CA GLY A 3 9.47 6.63 14.71
C GLY A 3 10.14 7.90 14.21
N ALA A 4 9.93 8.20 12.96
CA ALA A 4 10.43 9.38 12.29
C ALA A 4 9.85 10.66 12.92
N ILE A 5 10.69 11.70 12.99
CA ILE A 5 10.27 13.06 13.26
C ILE A 5 10.01 13.72 11.90
N GLN A 6 8.84 14.26 11.73
CA GLN A 6 8.49 14.98 10.52
C GLN A 6 9.21 16.32 10.42
N ALA A 7 9.57 16.74 9.22
CA ALA A 7 10.13 18.06 8.98
C ALA A 7 9.15 19.19 9.36
N GLU A 8 9.65 20.34 9.80
CA GLU A 8 8.83 21.51 10.16
C GLU A 8 7.87 21.89 9.01
N GLY A 9 6.63 22.21 9.37
CA GLY A 9 5.61 22.66 8.43
C GLY A 9 4.54 21.63 8.07
N TYR A 10 4.65 20.40 8.53
CA TYR A 10 3.78 19.29 8.14
C TYR A 10 2.62 19.08 9.14
N THR A 11 1.55 19.82 9.01
CA THR A 11 0.46 19.80 9.99
C THR A 11 -0.76 18.95 9.60
N LYS A 12 -0.80 18.34 8.41
CA LYS A 12 -2.01 17.67 7.88
C LYS A 12 -1.85 16.21 7.48
N SER A 13 -0.64 15.63 7.51
CA SER A 13 -0.47 14.21 7.23
C SER A 13 -0.87 13.36 8.44
N PRO A 14 -1.59 12.26 8.25
CA PRO A 14 -1.82 11.27 9.31
C PRO A 14 -0.57 10.48 9.67
N GLY A 15 0.53 10.64 8.92
CA GLY A 15 1.80 10.00 9.16
C GLY A 15 2.61 10.62 10.30
N PHE A 16 3.77 11.14 9.99
CA PHE A 16 4.68 11.75 10.97
C PHE A 16 4.44 13.25 11.10
N VAL A 17 4.45 13.77 12.32
CA VAL A 17 4.22 15.19 12.62
C VAL A 17 5.47 15.78 13.26
N ALA A 18 5.92 16.95 12.79
CA ALA A 18 7.09 17.64 13.32
C ALA A 18 7.02 17.80 14.84
N GLY A 19 8.14 17.50 15.51
CA GLY A 19 8.25 17.59 16.97
C GLY A 19 7.50 16.50 17.75
N LYS A 20 6.94 15.49 17.08
CA LYS A 20 6.36 14.32 17.75
C LYS A 20 7.11 13.05 17.39
N THR A 21 7.41 12.26 18.40
CA THR A 21 7.95 10.91 18.23
C THR A 21 6.79 9.93 18.09
N VAL A 22 6.89 9.05 17.12
CA VAL A 22 5.94 7.95 16.90
C VAL A 22 6.71 6.65 17.04
N THR A 23 6.20 5.74 17.83
CA THR A 23 6.73 4.38 17.93
C THR A 23 6.06 3.50 16.87
N ILE A 24 6.86 2.80 16.07
CA ILE A 24 6.42 1.79 15.11
C ILE A 24 6.99 0.47 15.60
N ALA A 25 6.13 -0.54 15.77
CA ALA A 25 6.56 -1.89 16.10
C ALA A 25 7.40 -2.46 14.94
N ASP A 26 8.27 -3.41 15.24
CA ASP A 26 9.07 -4.07 14.21
C ASP A 26 8.17 -4.81 13.21
N PHE A 27 8.47 -4.71 11.94
CA PHE A 27 7.73 -5.33 10.87
C PHE A 27 8.63 -5.70 9.69
N TYR A 28 8.21 -6.69 8.93
CA TYR A 28 8.76 -6.98 7.61
C TYR A 28 7.88 -6.33 6.54
N MET A 29 8.48 -5.82 5.49
CA MET A 29 7.79 -5.27 4.33
C MET A 29 8.28 -5.96 3.07
N CYS A 30 7.36 -6.30 2.17
CA CYS A 30 7.71 -6.77 0.83
C CYS A 30 8.53 -5.70 0.12
N ASP A 31 9.60 -6.10 -0.55
CA ASP A 31 10.50 -5.20 -1.25
C ASP A 31 9.91 -4.61 -2.53
N HIS A 32 8.79 -5.14 -3.01
CA HIS A 32 8.07 -4.71 -4.21
C HIS A 32 6.55 -4.70 -4.00
N GLU A 33 5.82 -4.10 -4.94
CA GLU A 33 4.36 -4.17 -5.04
C GLU A 33 3.93 -5.61 -5.32
N VAL A 34 2.79 -6.05 -4.77
CA VAL A 34 2.26 -7.40 -5.08
C VAL A 34 2.09 -7.55 -6.58
N THR A 35 2.71 -8.57 -7.17
CA THR A 35 2.65 -8.80 -8.61
C THR A 35 1.33 -9.47 -9.04
N GLN A 36 1.00 -9.39 -10.34
CA GLN A 36 -0.18 -10.05 -10.92
C GLN A 36 -0.14 -11.56 -10.69
N LYS A 37 1.03 -12.18 -10.83
CA LYS A 37 1.22 -13.60 -10.55
C LYS A 37 0.97 -13.96 -9.09
N GLU A 38 1.53 -13.19 -8.16
CA GLU A 38 1.30 -13.41 -6.74
C GLU A 38 -0.16 -13.22 -6.37
N PHE A 39 -0.79 -12.17 -6.91
CA PHE A 39 -2.19 -11.88 -6.63
C PHE A 39 -3.12 -12.99 -7.12
N ALA A 40 -2.91 -13.48 -8.33
CA ALA A 40 -3.71 -14.56 -8.92
C ALA A 40 -3.65 -15.88 -8.12
N GLN A 41 -2.55 -16.13 -7.39
CA GLN A 41 -2.42 -17.34 -6.56
C GLN A 41 -3.41 -17.40 -5.39
N TYR A 42 -3.83 -16.25 -4.88
CA TYR A 42 -4.66 -16.17 -3.66
C TYR A 42 -5.96 -15.37 -3.86
N TYR A 43 -6.22 -14.93 -5.09
CA TYR A 43 -7.43 -14.17 -5.44
C TYR A 43 -8.05 -14.68 -6.75
N GLU A 44 -9.17 -15.38 -6.64
CA GLU A 44 -9.86 -16.01 -7.76
C GLU A 44 -10.47 -14.97 -8.71
N GLY A 45 -10.36 -15.22 -10.03
CA GLY A 45 -10.97 -14.40 -11.08
C GLY A 45 -10.24 -13.09 -11.39
N TYR A 46 -9.03 -12.90 -10.86
CA TYR A 46 -8.25 -11.70 -11.14
C TYR A 46 -7.78 -11.63 -12.60
N GLU A 47 -7.32 -12.73 -13.17
CA GLU A 47 -6.82 -12.80 -14.54
C GLU A 47 -7.89 -12.37 -15.56
N ASP A 48 -9.13 -12.81 -15.37
CA ASP A 48 -10.24 -12.41 -16.25
C ASP A 48 -10.51 -10.91 -16.18
N ARG A 49 -10.26 -10.29 -15.02
CA ARG A 49 -10.48 -8.86 -14.80
C ARG A 49 -9.41 -8.00 -15.45
N ILE A 50 -8.12 -8.33 -15.30
CA ILE A 50 -7.04 -7.54 -15.86
C ILE A 50 -6.95 -7.64 -17.37
N ASN A 51 -7.28 -8.78 -17.96
CA ASN A 51 -7.31 -9.00 -19.40
C ASN A 51 -8.25 -8.02 -20.15
N GLN A 52 -9.19 -7.39 -19.44
CA GLN A 52 -10.10 -6.39 -20.01
C GLN A 52 -9.47 -4.99 -20.10
N ASN A 53 -8.37 -4.72 -19.38
CA ASN A 53 -7.78 -3.38 -19.25
C ASN A 53 -6.49 -3.14 -20.05
N GLU A 54 -5.86 -4.15 -20.63
CA GLU A 54 -4.72 -4.16 -21.58
C GLU A 54 -3.54 -3.20 -21.30
N LYS A 55 -3.33 -2.73 -20.05
CA LYS A 55 -2.28 -1.74 -19.77
C LYS A 55 -0.87 -2.34 -19.68
N ALA A 56 -0.74 -3.43 -18.97
CA ALA A 56 0.47 -4.23 -18.89
C ALA A 56 0.13 -5.55 -18.20
N ILE A 57 0.30 -6.67 -18.88
CA ILE A 57 -0.05 -8.00 -18.40
C ILE A 57 1.21 -8.84 -18.37
N GLY A 58 1.47 -9.50 -17.25
CA GLY A 58 2.59 -10.41 -17.08
C GLY A 58 2.95 -10.68 -15.62
N ASP A 59 3.70 -11.73 -15.41
CA ASP A 59 4.03 -12.27 -14.09
C ASP A 59 4.62 -11.23 -13.13
N ASN A 60 5.48 -10.35 -13.66
CA ASN A 60 6.25 -9.38 -12.87
C ASN A 60 5.63 -7.98 -12.86
N TYR A 61 4.51 -7.75 -13.53
CA TYR A 61 3.81 -6.48 -13.42
C TYR A 61 3.06 -6.40 -12.09
N PRO A 62 2.96 -5.22 -11.47
CA PRO A 62 2.20 -5.08 -10.24
C PRO A 62 0.72 -5.33 -10.47
N ALA A 63 0.04 -5.84 -9.46
CA ALA A 63 -1.40 -6.06 -9.46
C ALA A 63 -2.13 -4.72 -9.35
N TYR A 64 -2.78 -4.31 -10.41
CA TYR A 64 -3.64 -3.12 -10.48
C TYR A 64 -5.12 -3.49 -10.62
N ASP A 65 -5.99 -2.49 -10.63
CA ASP A 65 -7.46 -2.69 -10.62
C ASP A 65 -7.93 -3.48 -9.40
N VAL A 66 -7.27 -3.24 -8.27
CA VAL A 66 -7.49 -3.84 -6.96
C VAL A 66 -8.06 -2.78 -6.02
N ASN A 67 -9.24 -3.01 -5.46
CA ASN A 67 -9.74 -2.15 -4.41
C ASN A 67 -9.22 -2.57 -3.03
N TRP A 68 -9.48 -1.75 -2.02
CA TRP A 68 -9.02 -2.02 -0.67
C TRP A 68 -9.54 -3.35 -0.11
N PHE A 69 -10.79 -3.70 -0.40
CA PHE A 69 -11.39 -4.97 0.04
C PHE A 69 -10.74 -6.20 -0.62
N ASP A 70 -10.36 -6.08 -1.91
CA ASP A 70 -9.61 -7.14 -2.61
C ASP A 70 -8.27 -7.40 -1.92
N ALA A 71 -7.58 -6.33 -1.50
CA ALA A 71 -6.30 -6.44 -0.81
C ALA A 71 -6.45 -7.13 0.56
N LEU A 72 -7.53 -6.86 1.32
CA LEU A 72 -7.80 -7.56 2.58
C LEU A 72 -8.06 -9.06 2.38
N ILE A 73 -8.86 -9.40 1.35
CA ILE A 73 -9.12 -10.80 0.96
C ILE A 73 -7.81 -11.51 0.64
N TYR A 74 -7.00 -10.90 -0.21
CA TYR A 74 -5.72 -11.46 -0.61
C TYR A 74 -4.80 -11.70 0.60
N CYS A 75 -4.65 -10.73 1.49
CA CYS A 75 -3.82 -10.84 2.67
C CYS A 75 -4.23 -12.04 3.55
N ASN A 76 -5.53 -12.18 3.83
CA ASN A 76 -6.01 -13.28 4.64
C ASN A 76 -5.94 -14.62 3.93
N ASN A 77 -6.25 -14.71 2.63
CA ASN A 77 -6.14 -15.94 1.86
C ASN A 77 -4.69 -16.43 1.82
N ARG A 78 -3.74 -15.54 1.53
CA ARG A 78 -2.30 -15.86 1.54
C ARG A 78 -1.84 -16.31 2.93
N SER A 79 -2.26 -15.61 3.98
CA SER A 79 -1.93 -15.98 5.36
C SER A 79 -2.41 -17.39 5.69
N ILE A 80 -3.67 -17.72 5.37
CA ILE A 80 -4.25 -19.05 5.59
C ILE A 80 -3.49 -20.12 4.80
N ALA A 81 -3.23 -19.87 3.52
CA ALA A 81 -2.54 -20.82 2.64
C ALA A 81 -1.11 -21.12 3.11
N GLU A 82 -0.43 -20.13 3.70
CA GLU A 82 0.93 -20.27 4.23
C GLU A 82 0.97 -20.65 5.73
N GLY A 83 -0.19 -20.98 6.34
CA GLY A 83 -0.27 -21.44 7.73
C GLY A 83 -0.03 -20.34 8.76
N ARG A 84 -0.19 -19.08 8.39
CA ARG A 84 -0.10 -17.92 9.27
C ARG A 84 -1.46 -17.55 9.87
N THR A 85 -1.47 -16.82 10.96
CA THR A 85 -2.69 -16.27 11.57
C THR A 85 -3.17 -15.05 10.80
N PRO A 86 -4.33 -15.07 10.12
CA PRO A 86 -4.82 -13.92 9.37
C PRO A 86 -5.05 -12.70 10.26
N CYS A 87 -4.77 -11.51 9.71
CA CYS A 87 -4.87 -10.26 10.42
C CYS A 87 -6.29 -9.67 10.43
N TYR A 88 -7.03 -9.83 9.33
CA TYR A 88 -8.29 -9.11 9.17
C TYR A 88 -9.50 -9.92 9.64
N THR A 89 -10.43 -9.20 10.29
CA THR A 89 -11.75 -9.74 10.69
C THR A 89 -12.84 -8.87 10.05
N ILE A 90 -13.78 -9.53 9.35
CA ILE A 90 -15.00 -8.90 8.82
C ILE A 90 -16.17 -9.76 9.26
N SER A 91 -17.24 -9.13 9.79
CA SER A 91 -18.42 -9.84 10.32
C SER A 91 -18.08 -10.98 11.32
N GLY A 92 -17.02 -10.79 12.10
CA GLY A 92 -16.58 -11.74 13.13
C GLY A 92 -15.77 -12.94 12.62
N SER A 93 -15.48 -13.05 11.32
CA SER A 93 -14.65 -14.13 10.76
C SER A 93 -13.32 -13.60 10.21
N LYS A 94 -12.25 -14.37 10.37
CA LYS A 94 -10.95 -14.16 9.72
C LYS A 94 -10.84 -14.91 8.38
N ASN A 95 -11.82 -15.75 8.01
CA ASN A 95 -11.82 -16.48 6.75
C ASN A 95 -12.58 -15.66 5.68
N PRO A 96 -11.94 -15.20 4.59
CA PRO A 96 -12.60 -14.42 3.54
C PRO A 96 -13.82 -15.12 2.90
N LYS A 97 -13.89 -16.44 2.94
CA LYS A 97 -15.05 -17.19 2.42
C LYS A 97 -16.35 -16.90 3.18
N ASP A 98 -16.25 -16.45 4.43
CA ASP A 98 -17.39 -16.11 5.28
C ASP A 98 -17.82 -14.64 5.14
N TRP A 99 -17.03 -13.80 4.49
CA TRP A 99 -17.27 -12.36 4.39
C TRP A 99 -18.39 -11.99 3.41
N GLY A 100 -18.79 -12.92 2.55
CA GLY A 100 -19.80 -12.71 1.52
C GLY A 100 -19.28 -11.89 0.34
N LYS A 101 -20.20 -11.23 -0.37
CA LYS A 101 -19.82 -10.45 -1.56
C LYS A 101 -19.29 -9.07 -1.18
N ILE A 102 -18.23 -8.65 -1.86
CA ILE A 102 -17.67 -7.30 -1.75
C ILE A 102 -18.76 -6.28 -2.08
N PRO A 103 -19.06 -5.32 -1.18
CA PRO A 103 -20.05 -4.29 -1.44
C PRO A 103 -19.51 -3.28 -2.47
N LYS A 104 -20.39 -2.83 -3.37
CA LYS A 104 -20.03 -1.88 -4.45
C LYS A 104 -20.27 -0.42 -4.07
N SER A 105 -21.08 -0.16 -3.06
CA SER A 105 -21.43 1.18 -2.61
C SER A 105 -22.01 1.17 -1.19
N THR A 106 -22.15 2.34 -0.60
CA THR A 106 -22.74 2.58 0.73
C THR A 106 -24.20 2.10 0.86
N THR A 107 -24.87 1.84 -0.25
CA THR A 107 -26.26 1.34 -0.23
C THR A 107 -26.36 -0.17 0.02
N TRP A 108 -25.26 -0.89 0.01
CA TRP A 108 -25.24 -2.32 0.31
C TRP A 108 -25.33 -2.54 1.81
N LYS A 109 -26.17 -3.50 2.22
CA LYS A 109 -26.41 -3.82 3.63
C LYS A 109 -25.12 -4.20 4.40
N SER A 110 -24.17 -4.84 3.71
CA SER A 110 -22.90 -5.26 4.28
C SER A 110 -21.81 -4.19 4.24
N TRP A 111 -22.11 -2.97 3.74
CA TRP A 111 -21.10 -1.92 3.58
C TRP A 111 -20.37 -1.61 4.90
N ASP A 112 -21.13 -1.42 5.97
CA ASP A 112 -20.58 -1.05 7.27
C ASP A 112 -19.66 -2.15 7.86
N ASP A 113 -20.00 -3.42 7.64
CA ASP A 113 -19.16 -4.54 8.09
C ASP A 113 -17.80 -4.50 7.40
N TRP A 114 -17.79 -4.24 6.08
CA TRP A 114 -16.57 -4.23 5.28
C TRP A 114 -15.69 -3.00 5.53
N VAL A 115 -16.28 -1.81 5.61
CA VAL A 115 -15.49 -0.59 5.87
C VAL A 115 -14.96 -0.54 7.30
N ASN A 116 -15.59 -1.26 8.22
CA ASN A 116 -15.15 -1.41 9.60
C ASN A 116 -14.31 -2.67 9.86
N ALA A 117 -13.72 -3.27 8.81
CA ALA A 117 -12.80 -4.37 8.95
C ALA A 117 -11.78 -4.11 10.08
N GLU A 118 -11.62 -5.05 10.99
CA GLU A 118 -10.65 -4.98 12.07
C GLU A 118 -9.32 -5.60 11.67
N CYS A 119 -8.21 -5.09 12.20
CA CYS A 119 -6.88 -5.65 12.00
C CYS A 119 -6.25 -6.02 13.35
N ASP A 120 -5.90 -7.28 13.49
CA ASP A 120 -5.10 -7.79 14.60
C ASP A 120 -3.62 -7.60 14.26
N PHE A 121 -3.03 -6.52 14.77
CA PHE A 121 -1.61 -6.20 14.58
C PHE A 121 -0.65 -7.12 15.34
N SER A 122 -1.15 -7.99 16.22
CA SER A 122 -0.35 -9.02 16.90
C SER A 122 -0.28 -10.32 16.10
N ALA A 123 -1.12 -10.50 15.09
CA ALA A 123 -1.10 -11.66 14.22
C ALA A 123 0.12 -11.63 13.29
N ASN A 124 0.69 -12.81 13.01
CA ASN A 124 1.85 -12.95 12.11
C ASN A 124 1.48 -13.10 10.63
N GLY A 125 0.22 -12.90 10.27
CA GLY A 125 -0.27 -12.93 8.90
C GLY A 125 0.14 -11.70 8.08
N TYR A 126 -0.20 -11.75 6.80
CA TYR A 126 0.01 -10.62 5.88
C TYR A 126 -1.09 -9.57 6.06
N ARG A 127 -0.69 -8.31 5.89
CA ARG A 127 -1.59 -7.16 5.94
C ARG A 127 -1.08 -6.01 5.07
N LEU A 128 -1.91 -5.02 4.82
CA LEU A 128 -1.48 -3.74 4.29
C LEU A 128 -0.61 -3.00 5.33
N PRO A 129 0.38 -2.22 4.91
CA PRO A 129 1.07 -1.32 5.79
C PRO A 129 0.10 -0.27 6.35
N THR A 130 0.30 0.15 7.58
CA THR A 130 -0.24 1.42 8.02
C THR A 130 0.46 2.53 7.22
N HIS A 131 -0.16 3.71 7.11
CA HIS A 131 0.49 4.84 6.43
C HIS A 131 1.85 5.20 7.06
N ARG A 132 1.98 5.07 8.38
CA ARG A 132 3.22 5.33 9.10
C ARG A 132 4.32 4.32 8.77
N GLU A 133 3.98 3.05 8.68
CA GLU A 133 4.94 2.00 8.26
C GLU A 133 5.40 2.24 6.83
N TRP A 134 4.47 2.58 5.94
CA TRP A 134 4.77 2.88 4.55
C TRP A 134 5.71 4.10 4.44
N GLU A 135 5.37 5.21 5.09
CA GLU A 135 6.18 6.43 5.09
C GLU A 135 7.56 6.20 5.72
N TYR A 136 7.63 5.43 6.82
CA TYR A 136 8.89 5.06 7.45
C TYR A 136 9.79 4.26 6.50
N ALA A 137 9.23 3.29 5.79
CA ALA A 137 9.94 2.51 4.79
C ALA A 137 10.41 3.38 3.61
N ALA A 138 9.55 4.26 3.09
CA ALA A 138 9.88 5.18 2.00
C ALA A 138 11.04 6.13 2.37
N ARG A 139 11.13 6.55 3.64
CA ARG A 139 12.23 7.36 4.18
C ARG A 139 13.52 6.56 4.45
N GLY A 140 13.56 5.28 4.11
CA GLY A 140 14.73 4.43 4.31
C GLY A 140 14.91 3.92 5.75
N GLY A 141 13.82 3.86 6.54
CA GLY A 141 13.83 3.33 7.90
C GLY A 141 14.63 4.17 8.90
N ASN A 142 14.88 5.44 8.63
CA ASN A 142 15.67 6.30 9.50
C ASN A 142 14.80 7.35 10.20
N GLY A 143 14.12 6.90 11.25
CA GLY A 143 13.14 7.70 11.96
C GLY A 143 13.65 9.03 12.52
N LEU A 144 14.82 9.05 13.12
CA LEU A 144 15.36 10.25 13.81
C LEU A 144 15.96 11.27 12.86
N LYS A 145 16.44 10.86 11.69
CA LYS A 145 17.09 11.72 10.71
C LYS A 145 16.16 12.20 9.60
N GLY A 146 14.90 11.81 9.64
CA GLY A 146 13.95 12.06 8.57
C GLY A 146 14.35 11.38 7.27
N TYR A 147 13.87 11.89 6.16
CA TYR A 147 14.28 11.43 4.84
C TYR A 147 15.72 11.89 4.57
N GLN A 148 16.51 10.98 3.98
CA GLN A 148 17.90 11.30 3.58
C GLN A 148 17.95 11.92 2.18
N PHE A 149 16.89 11.70 1.37
CA PHE A 149 16.74 12.10 -0.01
C PHE A 149 15.38 12.77 -0.24
N GLN A 150 15.29 13.52 -1.32
CA GLN A 150 14.02 14.13 -1.73
C GLN A 150 12.95 13.08 -2.04
N TYR A 151 13.34 11.96 -2.64
CA TYR A 151 12.49 10.83 -3.01
C TYR A 151 12.91 9.56 -2.25
N ALA A 152 12.18 8.47 -2.42
CA ALA A 152 12.47 7.21 -1.74
C ALA A 152 13.76 6.54 -2.27
N GLY A 153 14.91 7.01 -1.80
CA GLY A 153 16.23 6.47 -2.09
C GLY A 153 17.15 7.33 -2.97
N SER A 154 16.70 8.47 -3.49
CA SER A 154 17.52 9.39 -4.29
C SER A 154 16.97 10.82 -4.30
N ASP A 155 17.84 11.81 -4.59
CA ASP A 155 17.44 13.16 -4.96
C ASP A 155 17.11 13.31 -6.44
N ASN A 156 17.33 12.26 -7.23
CA ASN A 156 16.95 12.16 -8.63
C ASN A 156 15.78 11.19 -8.81
N LEU A 157 14.60 11.71 -9.15
CA LEU A 157 13.37 10.91 -9.31
C LEU A 157 13.51 9.83 -10.39
N ASP A 158 14.21 10.09 -11.50
CA ASP A 158 14.40 9.13 -12.60
C ASP A 158 15.13 7.85 -12.17
N GLU A 159 15.89 7.90 -11.09
CA GLU A 159 16.60 6.73 -10.56
C GLU A 159 15.70 5.77 -9.80
N VAL A 160 14.65 6.28 -9.15
CA VAL A 160 13.86 5.54 -8.16
C VAL A 160 12.38 5.41 -8.51
N ALA A 161 11.89 6.12 -9.54
CA ALA A 161 10.48 6.14 -9.89
C ALA A 161 10.21 5.75 -11.34
N VAL A 162 9.11 5.04 -11.54
CA VAL A 162 8.41 4.96 -12.83
C VAL A 162 7.36 6.04 -12.83
N TRP A 163 7.57 7.09 -13.64
CA TRP A 163 6.72 8.28 -13.67
C TRP A 163 6.70 8.91 -15.06
N ASN A 164 5.73 9.79 -15.33
CA ASN A 164 5.56 10.50 -16.59
C ASN A 164 5.57 9.56 -17.81
N THR A 165 4.89 8.43 -17.70
CA THR A 165 4.75 7.41 -18.74
C THR A 165 3.29 7.00 -18.88
N ASP A 166 2.92 6.42 -20.03
CA ASP A 166 1.56 5.98 -20.31
C ASP A 166 1.24 4.58 -19.77
N VAL A 167 2.25 3.87 -19.30
CA VAL A 167 2.13 2.47 -18.87
C VAL A 167 2.90 2.20 -17.58
N VAL A 168 2.37 1.30 -16.77
CA VAL A 168 3.04 0.72 -15.62
C VAL A 168 4.24 -0.13 -16.08
N ALA A 169 5.30 -0.20 -15.29
CA ALA A 169 6.45 -1.07 -15.52
C ALA A 169 6.38 -2.35 -14.67
N GLU A 170 7.19 -3.34 -15.02
CA GLU A 170 7.46 -4.45 -14.11
C GLU A 170 8.05 -3.92 -12.79
N VAL A 171 7.79 -4.62 -11.69
CA VAL A 171 8.34 -4.24 -10.38
C VAL A 171 9.87 -4.33 -10.37
N CYS A 172 10.51 -3.59 -9.48
CA CYS A 172 11.97 -3.60 -9.28
C CYS A 172 12.79 -3.14 -10.50
N THR A 173 12.24 -2.35 -11.39
CA THR A 173 12.98 -1.84 -12.57
C THR A 173 13.84 -0.61 -12.27
N LYS A 174 13.59 0.05 -11.14
CA LYS A 174 14.34 1.22 -10.67
C LYS A 174 15.26 0.86 -9.49
N LYS A 175 16.01 1.81 -8.98
CA LYS A 175 16.86 1.59 -7.80
C LYS A 175 16.02 1.46 -6.53
N PRO A 176 16.37 0.53 -5.62
CA PRO A 176 15.74 0.47 -4.32
C PRO A 176 16.25 1.60 -3.42
N ASN A 177 15.54 1.85 -2.33
CA ASN A 177 16.02 2.71 -1.27
C ASN A 177 17.07 1.99 -0.37
N GLY A 178 17.52 2.66 0.70
CA GLY A 178 18.54 2.12 1.63
C GLY A 178 18.13 0.87 2.40
N LEU A 179 16.84 0.48 2.38
CA LEU A 179 16.32 -0.76 2.96
C LEU A 179 16.19 -1.89 1.92
N GLY A 180 16.52 -1.64 0.65
CA GLY A 180 16.32 -2.59 -0.43
C GLY A 180 14.90 -2.64 -0.97
N ILE A 181 14.06 -1.63 -0.69
CA ILE A 181 12.65 -1.58 -1.09
C ILE A 181 12.51 -0.73 -2.36
N TYR A 182 11.82 -1.29 -3.35
CA TYR A 182 11.59 -0.69 -4.68
C TYR A 182 10.22 -0.02 -4.79
N ASP A 183 10.09 0.81 -5.81
CA ASP A 183 8.81 1.34 -6.30
C ASP A 183 7.95 2.09 -5.25
N LEU A 184 8.61 2.65 -4.20
CA LEU A 184 7.95 3.52 -3.21
C LEU A 184 7.73 4.95 -3.74
N CYS A 185 8.16 5.22 -4.97
CA CYS A 185 7.85 6.43 -5.73
C CYS A 185 7.45 6.01 -7.14
N GLY A 186 6.21 6.31 -7.55
CA GLY A 186 5.72 5.98 -8.88
C GLY A 186 5.31 4.51 -9.04
N ASN A 187 5.25 4.03 -10.25
CA ASN A 187 4.66 2.80 -10.71
C ASN A 187 3.17 2.73 -10.37
N LEU A 188 2.75 2.22 -9.20
CA LEU A 188 1.37 2.32 -8.72
C LEU A 188 1.28 3.09 -7.40
N GLU A 189 0.17 3.76 -7.19
CA GLU A 189 -0.27 4.15 -5.86
C GLU A 189 -0.61 2.90 -5.04
N GLU A 190 -0.35 2.93 -3.73
CA GLU A 190 -0.46 1.77 -2.88
C GLU A 190 -1.46 1.96 -1.75
N TRP A 191 -2.41 1.04 -1.62
CA TRP A 191 -3.33 1.00 -0.50
C TRP A 191 -2.59 0.86 0.84
N THR A 192 -3.03 1.63 1.84
CA THR A 192 -2.60 1.47 3.23
C THR A 192 -3.76 1.03 4.12
N PHE A 193 -3.47 0.53 5.32
CA PHE A 193 -4.50 0.27 6.33
C PHE A 193 -4.67 1.51 7.22
N GLN A 194 -5.05 2.62 6.60
CA GLN A 194 -5.31 3.87 7.30
C GLN A 194 -6.57 4.51 6.78
N ARG A 195 -7.54 4.69 7.68
CA ARG A 195 -8.81 5.37 7.37
C ARG A 195 -8.71 6.87 7.60
N PHE A 196 -9.43 7.61 6.81
CA PHE A 196 -9.63 9.05 6.94
C PHE A 196 -11.10 9.39 6.65
N GLY A 197 -11.92 9.45 7.71
CA GLY A 197 -13.38 9.52 7.55
C GLY A 197 -13.91 8.30 6.81
N ASP A 198 -14.70 8.53 5.76
CA ASP A 198 -15.30 7.49 4.91
C ASP A 198 -14.35 6.97 3.81
N TYR A 199 -13.07 7.33 3.86
CA TYR A 199 -12.08 7.02 2.85
C TYR A 199 -10.91 6.22 3.44
N VAL A 200 -10.15 5.60 2.54
CA VAL A 200 -8.88 4.93 2.85
C VAL A 200 -7.75 5.68 2.18
N LEU A 201 -6.62 5.78 2.88
CA LEU A 201 -5.43 6.43 2.37
C LEU A 201 -4.63 5.47 1.48
N TYR A 202 -4.01 6.04 0.46
CA TYR A 202 -3.00 5.40 -0.38
C TYR A 202 -1.81 6.33 -0.58
N ALA A 203 -0.67 5.81 -1.01
CA ALA A 203 0.59 6.53 -1.07
C ALA A 203 1.42 6.13 -2.29
N GLY A 204 2.49 6.87 -2.61
CA GLY A 204 3.51 6.53 -3.60
C GLY A 204 3.46 7.32 -4.90
N GLY A 205 2.28 7.78 -5.32
CA GLY A 205 2.09 8.31 -6.68
C GLY A 205 2.14 7.20 -7.73
N TYR A 206 1.86 7.50 -9.00
CA TYR A 206 1.77 6.49 -10.04
C TYR A 206 2.41 6.91 -11.36
N TYR A 207 2.62 5.97 -12.24
CA TYR A 207 3.38 6.07 -13.49
C TYR A 207 2.98 7.25 -14.39
N PHE A 208 1.73 7.68 -14.39
CA PHE A 208 1.23 8.75 -15.28
C PHE A 208 1.39 10.16 -14.69
N TYR A 209 1.75 10.32 -13.40
CA TYR A 209 2.03 11.64 -12.85
C TYR A 209 3.23 12.29 -13.56
N ASN A 210 3.08 13.57 -13.89
CA ASN A 210 4.10 14.38 -14.58
C ASN A 210 4.66 15.54 -13.74
N GLN A 211 4.35 15.56 -12.46
CA GLN A 211 4.81 16.57 -11.50
C GLN A 211 5.78 15.93 -10.49
N PRO A 212 7.09 16.17 -10.59
CA PRO A 212 8.08 15.56 -9.71
C PRO A 212 7.83 15.79 -8.22
N ASP A 213 7.32 16.97 -7.86
CA ASP A 213 7.05 17.32 -6.47
C ASP A 213 6.00 16.42 -5.81
N ALA A 214 5.10 15.80 -6.59
CA ALA A 214 4.09 14.86 -6.07
C ALA A 214 4.70 13.59 -5.45
N PHE A 215 5.95 13.27 -5.79
CA PHE A 215 6.68 12.12 -5.27
C PHE A 215 7.63 12.45 -4.12
N ALA A 216 7.80 13.74 -3.82
CA ALA A 216 8.74 14.18 -2.80
C ALA A 216 8.27 13.75 -1.40
N LEU A 217 9.17 13.14 -0.62
CA LEU A 217 8.91 12.69 0.75
C LEU A 217 8.60 13.84 1.73
N SER A 218 8.96 15.08 1.35
CA SER A 218 8.63 16.29 2.08
C SER A 218 7.26 16.87 1.72
N TRP A 219 6.61 16.37 0.66
CA TRP A 219 5.32 16.86 0.23
C TRP A 219 4.26 16.58 1.31
N PRO A 220 3.39 17.56 1.67
CA PRO A 220 2.38 17.40 2.72
C PRO A 220 1.44 16.25 2.52
N TYR A 221 1.37 15.74 1.37
CA TYR A 221 0.48 14.65 1.02
C TYR A 221 1.24 13.41 0.54
N THR A 222 2.57 13.32 0.68
CA THR A 222 3.47 12.29 0.15
C THR A 222 2.73 11.22 -0.64
N GLY A 223 2.06 11.62 -1.74
CA GLY A 223 1.10 10.79 -2.38
C GLY A 223 -0.04 10.27 -1.48
N CYS A 224 -0.34 10.91 -0.34
CA CYS A 224 -1.42 10.47 0.56
C CYS A 224 -2.73 11.10 0.11
N PHE A 225 -3.42 10.39 -0.74
CA PHE A 225 -4.77 10.72 -1.15
C PHE A 225 -5.75 9.76 -0.47
N ALA A 226 -7.01 10.11 -0.43
CA ALA A 226 -8.05 9.30 0.16
C ALA A 226 -9.09 8.94 -0.91
N MET A 227 -9.43 7.66 -0.97
CA MET A 227 -10.36 7.13 -1.95
C MET A 227 -11.37 6.21 -1.29
N SER A 228 -12.53 6.03 -1.90
CA SER A 228 -13.50 5.05 -1.46
C SER A 228 -12.91 3.64 -1.44
N HIS A 229 -13.22 2.87 -0.40
CA HIS A 229 -12.80 1.48 -0.23
C HIS A 229 -13.10 0.57 -1.44
N ALA A 230 -14.19 0.85 -2.17
CA ALA A 230 -14.62 0.09 -3.34
C ALA A 230 -14.06 0.61 -4.67
N PHE A 231 -13.26 1.67 -4.64
CA PHE A 231 -12.69 2.25 -5.85
C PHE A 231 -11.61 1.35 -6.44
N ARG A 232 -11.61 1.21 -7.75
CA ARG A 232 -10.60 0.48 -8.54
C ARG A 232 -10.18 1.30 -9.73
N ASN A 233 -8.91 1.25 -10.07
CA ASN A 233 -8.37 1.77 -11.32
C ASN A 233 -7.04 1.08 -11.67
N THR A 234 -6.50 1.41 -12.84
CA THR A 234 -5.23 0.85 -13.32
C THR A 234 -3.99 1.49 -12.69
N GLN A 235 -4.16 2.40 -11.74
CA GLN A 235 -3.10 3.20 -11.13
C GLN A 235 -2.84 2.80 -9.68
N LEU A 236 -3.66 1.90 -9.14
CA LEU A 236 -3.74 1.59 -7.72
C LEU A 236 -3.56 0.10 -7.46
N GLY A 237 -2.56 -0.21 -6.66
CA GLY A 237 -2.18 -1.54 -6.20
C GLY A 237 -1.90 -1.54 -4.70
N PHE A 238 -0.99 -2.41 -4.25
CA PHE A 238 -0.59 -2.48 -2.84
C PHE A 238 0.66 -3.33 -2.65
N ARG A 239 1.30 -3.19 -1.49
CA ARG A 239 2.34 -4.11 -1.00
C ARG A 239 1.98 -4.70 0.35
N LEU A 240 2.70 -5.75 0.73
CA LEU A 240 2.47 -6.47 1.98
C LEU A 240 3.44 -6.06 3.07
N VAL A 241 2.94 -6.15 4.29
CA VAL A 241 3.74 -6.23 5.50
C VAL A 241 3.28 -7.39 6.38
N CYS A 242 4.13 -7.81 7.30
CA CYS A 242 3.73 -8.65 8.43
C CYS A 242 4.49 -8.21 9.69
N THR A 243 3.90 -8.48 10.86
CA THR A 243 4.53 -8.19 12.14
C THR A 243 5.78 -9.06 12.31
N ALA A 244 6.88 -8.47 12.76
CA ALA A 244 8.07 -9.23 13.15
C ALA A 244 7.85 -9.90 14.49
N ASP A 245 8.35 -11.14 14.63
CA ASP A 245 8.28 -11.94 15.87
C ASP A 245 9.17 -11.34 16.98
#